data_65c1a0ebdf5a2559783c1a80ea599277
#
_entry.id   65c1a0ebdf5a2559783c1a80ea599277
#
_cell.length_a   1.000
_cell.length_b   1.000
_cell.length_c   1.000
_cell.angle_alpha   90.00
_cell.angle_beta   90.00
_cell.angle_gamma   90.00
#
_symmetry.space_group_name_H-M   'P 1'
#
loop_
_entity.id
_entity.type
_entity.pdbx_description
1 polymer ?
#
loop_
_entity_poly.entity_id
_entity_poly.type
_entity_poly.pdbx_seq_one_letter_code
_entity_poly.pdbx_strand_id
1 'polypeptide(L)'
;MKQNILKFNFKFKSNEFFVTEKNIFAFNFIKKWPDWQQTLVYLYGPEKCGKTTISQMWLEASKGIYLSSENFEEFFSDDLNIDYIKSNNWLIDNVDDLIKKDKELNSNRILNLINIIKDNRNAFLLMTGKKSPKYIDCDLNDLISRLLSSIVLE
;
A
#
# COMPACT_ATOMS: atom_id res chain seq x y z
N MET A 1 -0.83 -20.22 1.05
CA MET A 1 -0.32 -21.54 1.31
C MET A 1 0.73 -21.50 2.40
N LYS A 2 1.25 -22.65 2.77
CA LYS A 2 2.26 -22.73 3.84
C LYS A 2 3.49 -21.88 3.60
N GLN A 3 3.95 -21.83 2.37
CA GLN A 3 5.12 -21.05 2.01
C GLN A 3 4.92 -19.56 2.23
N ASN A 4 3.73 -19.08 1.96
CA ASN A 4 3.43 -17.67 2.19
C ASN A 4 3.44 -17.34 3.67
N ILE A 5 2.93 -18.23 4.49
CA ILE A 5 2.96 -18.06 5.93
C ILE A 5 4.40 -17.98 6.42
N LEU A 6 5.27 -18.86 5.93
CA LEU A 6 6.68 -18.83 6.30
C LEU A 6 7.35 -17.53 5.91
N LYS A 7 7.03 -16.99 4.74
CA LYS A 7 7.59 -15.73 4.30
C LYS A 7 7.23 -14.58 5.23
N PHE A 8 6.08 -14.63 5.85
CA PHE A 8 5.66 -13.58 6.76
C PHE A 8 6.25 -13.72 8.15
N ASN A 9 6.72 -14.90 8.52
CA ASN A 9 7.14 -15.13 9.90
C ASN A 9 8.62 -14.87 10.15
N PHE A 10 9.43 -14.80 9.16
CA PHE A 10 10.86 -14.96 9.36
C PHE A 10 11.63 -13.67 9.57
N LYS A 11 11.04 -12.52 9.27
CA LYS A 11 11.81 -11.27 9.25
C LYS A 11 11.57 -10.35 10.42
N PHE A 12 10.46 -10.47 11.07
CA PHE A 12 10.08 -9.50 12.09
C PHE A 12 10.29 -10.05 13.48
N LYS A 13 10.76 -9.17 14.33
CA LYS A 13 10.86 -9.49 15.74
C LYS A 13 9.46 -9.50 16.32
N SER A 14 9.03 -10.62 16.81
CA SER A 14 7.69 -10.79 17.34
C SER A 14 7.40 -9.85 18.51
N ASN A 15 8.44 -9.40 19.22
CA ASN A 15 8.24 -8.49 20.34
C ASN A 15 7.89 -7.06 19.93
N GLU A 16 8.01 -6.72 18.65
CA GLU A 16 7.68 -5.40 18.15
C GLU A 16 6.29 -5.31 17.55
N PHE A 17 5.62 -6.45 17.38
CA PHE A 17 4.29 -6.49 16.76
C PHE A 17 3.36 -7.34 17.57
N PHE A 18 2.25 -6.74 17.98
CA PHE A 18 1.21 -7.44 18.71
C PHE A 18 -0.05 -7.51 17.86
N VAL A 19 -0.53 -8.73 17.64
CA VAL A 19 -1.82 -8.94 16.98
C VAL A 19 -2.92 -8.73 18.01
N THR A 20 -3.79 -7.78 17.75
CA THR A 20 -4.91 -7.44 18.62
C THR A 20 -6.23 -7.64 17.89
N GLU A 21 -7.34 -7.53 18.60
CA GLU A 21 -8.65 -7.60 17.96
C GLU A 21 -8.82 -6.54 16.87
N LYS A 22 -8.13 -5.39 17.03
CA LYS A 22 -8.26 -4.29 16.09
C LYS A 22 -7.51 -4.52 14.80
N ASN A 23 -6.38 -5.22 14.84
CA ASN A 23 -5.54 -5.39 13.66
C ASN A 23 -5.50 -6.82 13.10
N ILE A 24 -6.15 -7.78 13.77
CA ILE A 24 -6.07 -9.18 13.36
C ILE A 24 -6.65 -9.41 11.97
N PHE A 25 -7.73 -8.71 11.64
CA PHE A 25 -8.37 -8.87 10.34
C PHE A 25 -7.44 -8.41 9.21
N ALA A 26 -6.85 -7.23 9.37
CA ALA A 26 -5.92 -6.70 8.39
C ALA A 26 -4.69 -7.59 8.28
N PHE A 27 -4.13 -8.00 9.41
CA PHE A 27 -2.98 -8.87 9.44
C PHE A 27 -3.25 -10.19 8.70
N ASN A 28 -4.37 -10.82 8.99
CA ASN A 28 -4.72 -12.09 8.35
C ASN A 28 -4.96 -11.92 6.85
N PHE A 29 -5.55 -10.80 6.45
CA PHE A 29 -5.75 -10.53 5.03
C PHE A 29 -4.42 -10.36 4.31
N ILE A 30 -3.55 -9.54 4.85
CA ILE A 30 -2.24 -9.28 4.22
C ILE A 30 -1.42 -10.57 4.11
N LYS A 31 -1.51 -11.43 5.12
CA LYS A 31 -0.81 -12.71 5.15
C LYS A 31 -1.21 -13.65 4.02
N LYS A 32 -2.38 -13.48 3.46
CA LYS A 32 -2.85 -14.33 2.37
C LYS A 32 -2.18 -14.03 1.04
N TRP A 33 -1.45 -12.90 0.95
CA TRP A 33 -0.78 -12.57 -0.29
C TRP A 33 0.06 -13.77 -0.77
N PRO A 34 0.07 -14.09 -2.08
CA PRO A 34 -0.51 -13.35 -3.19
C PRO A 34 -1.97 -13.70 -3.52
N ASP A 35 -2.67 -14.39 -2.66
CA ASP A 35 -4.06 -14.79 -2.89
C ASP A 35 -5.04 -13.66 -2.56
N TRP A 36 -4.75 -12.48 -3.04
CA TRP A 36 -5.65 -11.34 -2.94
C TRP A 36 -6.59 -11.30 -4.15
N GLN A 37 -7.84 -10.94 -3.90
CA GLN A 37 -8.84 -10.86 -4.96
C GLN A 37 -8.61 -9.69 -5.89
N GLN A 38 -7.93 -8.65 -5.41
CA GLN A 38 -7.59 -7.48 -6.19
C GLN A 38 -6.12 -7.15 -6.02
N THR A 39 -5.58 -6.38 -6.95
CA THR A 39 -4.18 -5.96 -6.90
C THR A 39 -3.98 -4.71 -6.05
N LEU A 40 -5.05 -4.00 -5.72
CA LEU A 40 -4.99 -2.75 -4.95
C LEU A 40 -5.54 -2.97 -3.54
N VAL A 41 -4.76 -2.61 -2.54
CA VAL A 41 -5.17 -2.70 -1.13
C VAL A 41 -4.80 -1.40 -0.43
N TYR A 42 -5.72 -0.88 0.35
CA TYR A 42 -5.50 0.33 1.16
C TYR A 42 -5.71 -0.01 2.63
N LEU A 43 -4.67 0.18 3.41
CA LEU A 43 -4.65 -0.10 4.85
C LEU A 43 -4.58 1.22 5.61
N TYR A 44 -5.56 1.50 6.45
CA TYR A 44 -5.57 2.75 7.19
C TYR A 44 -5.83 2.53 8.67
N GLY A 45 -5.48 3.53 9.45
CA GLY A 45 -5.70 3.55 10.88
C GLY A 45 -4.81 4.60 11.53
N PRO A 46 -5.03 4.87 12.83
CA PRO A 46 -4.23 5.85 13.55
C PRO A 46 -2.78 5.43 13.64
N GLU A 47 -1.93 6.38 14.01
CA GLU A 47 -0.52 6.09 14.22
C GLU A 47 -0.37 5.03 15.32
N LYS A 48 0.68 4.22 15.21
CA LYS A 48 1.03 3.18 16.19
C LYS A 48 -0.01 2.07 16.31
N CYS A 49 -0.83 1.87 15.28
CA CYS A 49 -1.79 0.76 15.29
C CYS A 49 -1.23 -0.52 14.64
N GLY A 50 0.01 -0.49 14.18
CA GLY A 50 0.65 -1.65 13.57
C GLY A 50 0.71 -1.62 12.05
N LYS A 51 0.23 -0.56 11.40
CA LYS A 51 0.25 -0.45 9.93
C LYS A 51 1.65 -0.58 9.35
N THR A 52 2.58 0.14 9.95
CA THR A 52 3.97 0.14 9.46
C THR A 52 4.54 -1.27 9.52
N THR A 53 4.34 -1.95 10.63
CA THR A 53 4.86 -3.30 10.79
C THR A 53 4.24 -4.26 9.79
N ILE A 54 2.92 -4.23 9.65
CA ILE A 54 2.21 -5.10 8.71
C ILE A 54 2.66 -4.83 7.28
N SER A 55 2.74 -3.56 6.89
CA SER A 55 3.13 -3.22 5.53
C SER A 55 4.58 -3.57 5.24
N GLN A 56 5.47 -3.43 6.22
CA GLN A 56 6.88 -3.82 6.04
C GLN A 56 7.02 -5.34 5.93
N MET A 57 6.23 -6.10 6.67
CA MET A 57 6.21 -7.56 6.52
C MET A 57 5.85 -7.95 5.09
N TRP A 58 4.82 -7.31 4.55
CA TRP A 58 4.42 -7.59 3.17
C TRP A 58 5.49 -7.15 2.18
N LEU A 59 6.10 -6.00 2.41
CA LEU A 59 7.15 -5.47 1.53
C LEU A 59 8.30 -6.47 1.42
N GLU A 60 8.73 -7.04 2.53
CA GLU A 60 9.78 -8.04 2.52
C GLU A 60 9.35 -9.33 1.83
N ALA A 61 8.15 -9.82 2.15
CA ALA A 61 7.64 -11.05 1.57
C ALA A 61 7.46 -10.94 0.05
N SER A 62 7.03 -9.79 -0.42
CA SER A 62 6.77 -9.55 -1.84
C SER A 62 8.00 -9.09 -2.60
N LYS A 63 9.07 -8.74 -1.91
CA LYS A 63 10.26 -8.09 -2.48
C LYS A 63 9.88 -6.84 -3.24
N GLY A 64 8.95 -6.10 -2.68
CA GLY A 64 8.38 -4.92 -3.31
C GLY A 64 9.27 -3.70 -3.23
N ILE A 65 8.83 -2.65 -3.89
CA ILE A 65 9.51 -1.37 -3.92
C ILE A 65 8.75 -0.40 -3.01
N TYR A 66 9.49 0.29 -2.16
CA TYR A 66 8.92 1.17 -1.15
C TYR A 66 8.95 2.62 -1.64
N LEU A 67 7.79 3.25 -1.64
CA LEU A 67 7.65 4.67 -1.96
C LEU A 67 7.20 5.41 -0.70
N SER A 68 8.09 6.21 -0.16
CA SER A 68 7.82 7.05 1.00
C SER A 68 7.83 8.52 0.60
N SER A 69 7.53 9.40 1.55
CA SER A 69 7.61 10.84 1.30
C SER A 69 9.01 11.29 0.89
N GLU A 70 10.04 10.51 1.23
CA GLU A 70 11.42 10.88 0.92
C GLU A 70 11.82 10.59 -0.52
N ASN A 71 11.33 9.49 -1.10
CA ASN A 71 11.74 9.08 -2.45
C ASN A 71 10.65 9.21 -3.50
N PHE A 72 9.46 9.62 -3.11
CA PHE A 72 8.32 9.67 -4.01
C PHE A 72 8.55 10.64 -5.17
N GLU A 73 9.02 11.83 -4.85
CA GLU A 73 9.27 12.85 -5.86
C GLU A 73 10.36 12.41 -6.83
N GLU A 74 11.44 11.85 -6.31
CA GLU A 74 12.53 11.36 -7.14
C GLU A 74 12.06 10.27 -8.10
N PHE A 75 11.24 9.34 -7.62
CA PHE A 75 10.72 8.27 -8.47
C PHE A 75 9.93 8.83 -9.65
N PHE A 76 9.14 9.87 -9.43
CA PHE A 76 8.30 10.46 -10.47
C PHE A 76 8.98 11.57 -11.26
N SER A 77 10.22 11.94 -10.95
CA SER A 77 10.93 12.99 -11.67
C SER A 77 11.42 12.53 -13.04
N ASP A 78 11.64 11.23 -13.20
CA ASP A 78 12.05 10.64 -14.47
C ASP A 78 10.84 10.08 -15.21
N ASP A 79 11.01 9.77 -16.48
CA ASP A 79 9.96 9.11 -17.25
C ASP A 79 9.65 7.76 -16.64
N LEU A 80 8.37 7.49 -16.43
CA LEU A 80 7.95 6.23 -15.84
C LEU A 80 8.13 5.09 -16.83
N ASN A 81 8.76 4.03 -16.36
CA ASN A 81 8.86 2.80 -17.13
C ASN A 81 7.67 1.91 -16.76
N ILE A 82 6.68 1.85 -17.65
CA ILE A 82 5.45 1.12 -17.40
C ILE A 82 5.72 -0.36 -17.20
N ASP A 83 6.60 -0.94 -17.99
CA ASP A 83 6.92 -2.36 -17.86
C ASP A 83 7.56 -2.67 -16.51
N TYR A 84 8.43 -1.79 -16.04
CA TYR A 84 9.04 -1.93 -14.72
C TYR A 84 7.97 -1.87 -13.62
N ILE A 85 7.03 -0.94 -13.75
CA ILE A 85 5.95 -0.79 -12.77
C ILE A 85 5.10 -2.06 -12.75
N LYS A 86 4.75 -2.59 -13.91
CA LYS A 86 3.91 -3.79 -14.02
C LYS A 86 4.60 -5.07 -13.58
N SER A 87 5.91 -5.04 -13.41
CA SER A 87 6.70 -6.22 -13.06
C SER A 87 7.09 -6.28 -11.59
N ASN A 88 6.66 -5.32 -10.80
CA ASN A 88 7.05 -5.23 -9.40
C ASN A 88 5.85 -5.01 -8.49
N ASN A 89 6.06 -5.30 -7.21
CA ASN A 89 5.09 -4.99 -6.17
C ASN A 89 5.49 -3.68 -5.51
N TRP A 90 4.49 -2.93 -5.05
CA TRP A 90 4.71 -1.55 -4.61
C TRP A 90 4.02 -1.31 -3.27
N LEU A 91 4.69 -0.56 -2.42
CA LEU A 91 4.12 -0.04 -1.18
C LEU A 91 4.23 1.48 -1.21
N ILE A 92 3.09 2.17 -1.16
CA ILE A 92 3.06 3.62 -0.94
C ILE A 92 2.65 3.86 0.50
N ASP A 93 3.56 4.43 1.28
CA ASP A 93 3.33 4.68 2.69
C ASP A 93 2.78 6.08 2.91
N ASN A 94 1.79 6.20 3.80
CA ASN A 94 1.20 7.48 4.19
C ASN A 94 0.69 8.31 3.01
N VAL A 95 -0.27 7.75 2.29
CA VAL A 95 -0.87 8.39 1.11
C VAL A 95 -1.42 9.77 1.46
N ASP A 96 -2.09 9.90 2.61
CA ASP A 96 -2.65 11.19 3.02
C ASP A 96 -1.58 12.26 3.26
N ASP A 97 -0.42 11.89 3.81
CA ASP A 97 0.68 12.82 3.97
C ASP A 97 1.28 13.24 2.63
N LEU A 98 1.39 12.32 1.69
CA LEU A 98 1.85 12.62 0.34
C LEU A 98 0.93 13.61 -0.38
N ILE A 99 -0.37 13.39 -0.27
CA ILE A 99 -1.37 14.26 -0.87
C ILE A 99 -1.33 15.65 -0.21
N LYS A 100 -1.17 15.68 1.11
CA LYS A 100 -1.08 16.93 1.84
C LYS A 100 0.13 17.77 1.43
N LYS A 101 1.23 17.12 1.10
CA LYS A 101 2.46 17.80 0.72
C LYS A 101 2.33 18.56 -0.59
N ASP A 102 1.65 18.00 -1.57
CA ASP A 102 1.32 18.65 -2.84
C ASP A 102 0.06 18.00 -3.38
N LYS A 103 -1.08 18.59 -3.06
CA LYS A 103 -2.37 17.95 -3.29
C LYS A 103 -2.58 17.59 -4.76
N GLU A 104 -2.40 18.53 -5.65
CA GLU A 104 -2.66 18.29 -7.06
C GLU A 104 -1.64 17.35 -7.69
N LEU A 105 -0.37 17.62 -7.49
CA LEU A 105 0.70 16.86 -8.14
C LEU A 105 0.73 15.42 -7.63
N ASN A 106 0.72 15.24 -6.32
CA ASN A 106 0.85 13.90 -5.75
C ASN A 106 -0.42 13.06 -5.92
N SER A 107 -1.60 13.70 -5.92
CA SER A 107 -2.83 12.99 -6.23
C SER A 107 -2.80 12.42 -7.64
N ASN A 108 -2.32 13.19 -8.61
CA ASN A 108 -2.21 12.72 -9.98
C ASN A 108 -1.16 11.62 -10.12
N ARG A 109 -0.05 11.74 -9.41
CA ARG A 109 1.00 10.70 -9.44
C ARG A 109 0.49 9.38 -8.90
N ILE A 110 -0.19 9.42 -7.77
CA ILE A 110 -0.75 8.22 -7.15
C ILE A 110 -1.80 7.58 -8.07
N LEU A 111 -2.69 8.39 -8.64
CA LEU A 111 -3.71 7.89 -9.55
C LEU A 111 -3.08 7.25 -10.79
N ASN A 112 -2.05 7.86 -11.33
CA ASN A 112 -1.35 7.30 -12.48
C ASN A 112 -0.77 5.91 -12.17
N LEU A 113 -0.12 5.79 -11.02
CA LEU A 113 0.42 4.49 -10.59
C LEU A 113 -0.68 3.45 -10.40
N ILE A 114 -1.77 3.83 -9.77
CA ILE A 114 -2.93 2.95 -9.59
C ILE A 114 -3.45 2.47 -10.93
N ASN A 115 -3.61 3.37 -11.89
CA ASN A 115 -4.16 3.01 -13.20
C ASN A 115 -3.25 2.07 -13.98
N ILE A 116 -1.93 2.17 -13.78
CA ILE A 116 -1.00 1.24 -14.41
C ILE A 116 -1.13 -0.16 -13.80
N ILE A 117 -1.30 -0.24 -12.49
CA ILE A 117 -1.26 -1.51 -11.75
C ILE A 117 -2.62 -2.21 -11.70
N LYS A 118 -3.71 -1.48 -11.66
CA LYS A 118 -5.04 -2.02 -11.29
C LYS A 118 -5.50 -3.23 -12.10
N ASP A 119 -5.13 -3.30 -13.36
CA ASP A 119 -5.56 -4.37 -14.25
C ASP A 119 -4.47 -5.41 -14.49
N ASN A 120 -3.35 -5.30 -13.79
CA ASN A 120 -2.21 -6.17 -14.00
C ASN A 120 -2.04 -7.12 -12.82
N ARG A 121 -2.29 -8.41 -13.06
CA ARG A 121 -2.20 -9.44 -12.02
C ARG A 121 -0.79 -9.76 -11.57
N ASN A 122 0.20 -9.23 -12.25
CA ASN A 122 1.60 -9.48 -11.89
C ASN A 122 2.19 -8.43 -10.97
N ALA A 123 1.44 -7.38 -10.67
CA ALA A 123 1.88 -6.33 -9.77
C ALA A 123 0.79 -6.06 -8.73
N PHE A 124 1.23 -5.87 -7.49
CA PHE A 124 0.34 -5.54 -6.40
C PHE A 124 0.74 -4.20 -5.82
N LEU A 125 -0.23 -3.44 -5.36
CA LEU A 125 -0.01 -2.15 -4.73
C LEU A 125 -0.71 -2.13 -3.38
N LEU A 126 0.10 -2.03 -2.33
CA LEU A 126 -0.37 -1.80 -0.98
C LEU A 126 -0.14 -0.33 -0.64
N MET A 127 -1.17 0.32 -0.17
CA MET A 127 -1.12 1.72 0.24
C MET A 127 -1.50 1.83 1.70
N THR A 128 -0.87 2.74 2.42
CA THR A 128 -1.25 3.00 3.81
C THR A 128 -1.66 4.45 3.99
N GLY A 129 -2.46 4.70 5.00
CA GLY A 129 -2.90 6.04 5.34
C GLY A 129 -3.41 6.12 6.76
N LYS A 130 -3.64 7.33 7.25
CA LYS A 130 -4.20 7.55 8.58
C LYS A 130 -5.71 7.56 8.57
N LYS A 131 -6.30 7.92 7.44
CA LYS A 131 -7.74 8.09 7.29
C LYS A 131 -8.30 7.16 6.23
N SER A 132 -9.57 6.79 6.40
CA SER A 132 -10.31 6.14 5.33
C SER A 132 -10.24 7.00 4.06
N PRO A 133 -10.27 6.37 2.87
CA PRO A 133 -10.19 7.14 1.62
C PRO A 133 -11.19 8.27 1.51
N LYS A 134 -12.41 8.07 2.00
CA LYS A 134 -13.45 9.10 1.88
C LYS A 134 -13.18 10.35 2.71
N TYR A 135 -12.26 10.27 3.67
CA TYR A 135 -11.91 11.41 4.53
C TYR A 135 -10.59 12.05 4.16
N ILE A 136 -9.94 11.59 3.12
CA ILE A 136 -8.71 12.20 2.64
C ILE A 136 -9.06 13.53 1.97
N ASP A 137 -8.34 14.58 2.34
CA ASP A 137 -8.52 15.90 1.72
C ASP A 137 -7.87 15.89 0.34
N CYS A 138 -8.66 15.53 -0.66
CA CYS A 138 -8.21 15.36 -2.03
C CYS A 138 -9.30 15.83 -2.97
N ASP A 139 -8.94 16.69 -3.93
CA ASP A 139 -9.88 17.23 -4.90
C ASP A 139 -10.05 16.35 -6.13
N LEU A 140 -9.21 15.33 -6.29
CA LEU A 140 -9.24 14.46 -7.45
C LEU A 140 -10.21 13.30 -7.17
N ASN A 141 -11.44 13.44 -7.63
CA ASN A 141 -12.50 12.46 -7.39
C ASN A 141 -12.15 11.08 -7.94
N ASP A 142 -11.45 11.01 -9.05
CA ASP A 142 -11.03 9.73 -9.63
C ASP A 142 -10.12 8.96 -8.69
N LEU A 143 -9.22 9.66 -7.99
CA LEU A 143 -8.34 9.00 -7.02
C LEU A 143 -9.14 8.43 -5.85
N ILE A 144 -10.02 9.22 -5.27
CA ILE A 144 -10.85 8.76 -4.16
C ILE A 144 -11.69 7.56 -4.58
N SER A 145 -12.26 7.61 -5.76
CA SER A 145 -13.05 6.52 -6.31
C SER A 145 -12.23 5.23 -6.44
N ARG A 146 -11.01 5.34 -6.93
CA ARG A 146 -10.10 4.19 -7.04
C ARG A 146 -9.73 3.61 -5.68
N LEU A 147 -9.44 4.47 -4.73
CA LEU A 147 -9.11 4.02 -3.38
C LEU A 147 -10.28 3.32 -2.72
N LEU A 148 -11.50 3.85 -2.90
CA LEU A 148 -12.71 3.22 -2.34
C LEU A 148 -13.03 1.89 -3.00
N SER A 149 -12.67 1.71 -4.26
CA SER A 149 -12.92 0.44 -4.95
C SER A 149 -11.80 -0.57 -4.75
N SER A 150 -10.70 -0.19 -4.13
CA SER A 150 -9.68 -1.15 -3.70
C SER A 150 -10.18 -1.93 -2.48
N ILE A 151 -9.41 -2.93 -2.05
CA ILE A 151 -9.71 -3.59 -0.79
C ILE A 151 -9.25 -2.66 0.33
N VAL A 152 -10.21 -2.21 1.15
CA VAL A 152 -9.95 -1.24 2.22
C VAL A 152 -9.94 -1.96 3.55
N LEU A 153 -8.83 -1.88 4.27
CA LEU A 153 -8.60 -2.51 5.56
C LEU A 153 -8.32 -1.47 6.63
N GLU A 154 -8.86 -1.69 7.81
CA GLU A 154 -8.61 -0.82 8.95
C GLU A 154 -7.76 -1.50 10.01
#